data_b8e3bd0ed706407d5e31d63944fba4c5
#
_entry.id   b8e3bd0ed706407d5e31d63944fba4c5
#
_cell.length_a   1.000
_cell.length_b   1.000
_cell.length_c   1.000
_cell.angle_alpha   90.00
_cell.angle_beta   90.00
_cell.angle_gamma   90.00
#
_symmetry.space_group_name_H-M   'P 1'
#
loop_
_entity.id
_entity.type
_entity.pdbx_description
1 polymer ?
#
loop_
_entity_poly.entity_id
_entity_poly.type
_entity_poly.pdbx_seq_one_letter_code
_entity_poly.pdbx_strand_id
1 'polypeptide(L)'
;MEFLPKKIDDYACLHSQEENQVLKDLNRETWAKVLIPRMLSGHLQGRTLSMFSKMIKPKNILEIGTYTGYSAICLCEGLEENGKLHTIDINEELKEISSKYFKKAN
;
A
#
# COMPACT_ATOMS: atom_id res chain seq x y z
N MET A 1 11.84 2.64 -2.97
CA MET A 1 12.33 3.59 -3.98
C MET A 1 13.55 4.32 -3.45
N GLU A 2 14.67 4.20 -4.15
CA GLU A 2 15.96 4.65 -3.61
C GLU A 2 16.39 6.00 -4.19
N PHE A 3 15.55 7.00 -4.11
CA PHE A 3 15.93 8.34 -4.56
C PHE A 3 16.28 9.30 -3.41
N LEU A 4 16.07 8.87 -2.17
CA LEU A 4 16.45 9.63 -0.99
C LEU A 4 17.77 9.12 -0.41
N PRO A 5 18.62 9.99 0.12
CA PRO A 5 19.77 9.54 0.90
C PRO A 5 19.31 8.63 2.05
N LYS A 6 20.04 7.53 2.27
CA LYS A 6 19.64 6.52 3.24
C LYS A 6 19.36 7.09 4.63
N LYS A 7 20.16 8.03 5.08
CA LYS A 7 19.98 8.65 6.41
C LYS A 7 18.64 9.39 6.54
N ILE A 8 18.21 10.04 5.47
CA ILE A 8 16.94 10.76 5.46
C ILE A 8 15.77 9.77 5.47
N ASP A 9 15.89 8.74 4.65
CA ASP A 9 14.88 7.69 4.58
C ASP A 9 14.74 6.97 5.93
N ASP A 10 15.84 6.57 6.54
CA ASP A 10 15.84 5.92 7.85
C ASP A 10 15.21 6.82 8.93
N TYR A 11 15.54 8.10 8.93
CA TYR A 11 14.96 9.06 9.88
C TYR A 11 13.45 9.18 9.70
N ALA A 12 13.00 9.34 8.46
CA ALA A 12 11.59 9.49 8.15
C ALA A 12 10.80 8.23 8.52
N CYS A 13 11.33 7.06 8.22
CA CYS A 13 10.70 5.79 8.58
C CYS A 13 10.60 5.61 10.10
N LEU A 14 11.68 5.96 10.82
CA LEU A 14 11.70 5.83 12.28
C LEU A 14 10.70 6.76 12.97
N HIS A 15 10.46 7.93 12.39
CA HIS A 15 9.59 8.95 12.97
C HIS A 15 8.17 8.94 12.38
N SER A 16 7.85 7.96 11.56
CA SER A 16 6.51 7.77 10.99
C SER A 16 5.80 6.62 11.68
N GLN A 17 4.48 6.58 11.57
CA GLN A 17 3.71 5.44 12.07
C GLN A 17 4.23 4.14 11.45
N GLU A 18 4.38 3.11 12.26
CA GLU A 18 4.84 1.81 11.80
C GLU A 18 3.86 1.13 10.85
N GLU A 19 4.39 0.30 9.97
CA GLU A 19 3.56 -0.60 9.17
C GLU A 19 2.85 -1.59 10.10
N ASN A 20 1.58 -1.89 9.81
CA ASN A 20 0.92 -3.00 10.49
C ASN A 20 1.45 -4.33 9.95
N GLN A 21 1.08 -5.44 10.59
CA GLN A 21 1.63 -6.75 10.22
C GLN A 21 1.27 -7.16 8.79
N VAL A 22 0.06 -6.85 8.34
CA VAL A 22 -0.38 -7.18 6.97
C VAL A 22 0.51 -6.50 5.94
N LEU A 23 0.81 -5.22 6.13
CA LEU A 23 1.67 -4.46 5.23
C LEU A 23 3.11 -4.96 5.27
N LYS A 24 3.62 -5.31 6.45
CA LYS A 24 4.96 -5.90 6.57
C LYS A 24 5.07 -7.22 5.81
N ASP A 25 4.08 -8.07 5.94
CA ASP A 25 4.05 -9.36 5.26
C ASP A 25 3.95 -9.19 3.75
N LEU A 26 3.10 -8.27 3.30
CA LEU A 26 2.95 -7.95 1.88
C LEU A 26 4.25 -7.42 1.29
N ASN A 27 4.93 -6.52 2.00
CA ASN A 27 6.21 -5.99 1.59
C ASN A 27 7.24 -7.12 1.43
N ARG A 28 7.34 -7.98 2.42
CA ARG A 28 8.27 -9.12 2.39
C ARG A 28 7.98 -10.05 1.22
N GLU A 29 6.73 -10.44 1.03
CA GLU A 29 6.37 -11.37 -0.05
C GLU A 29 6.61 -10.74 -1.42
N THR A 30 6.31 -9.45 -1.59
CA THR A 30 6.55 -8.73 -2.84
C THR A 30 8.04 -8.76 -3.19
N TRP A 31 8.92 -8.43 -2.25
CA TRP A 31 10.36 -8.45 -2.50
C TRP A 31 10.92 -9.85 -2.73
N ALA A 32 10.31 -10.87 -2.13
CA ALA A 32 10.77 -12.25 -2.28
C ALA A 32 10.32 -12.92 -3.57
N LYS A 33 9.12 -12.59 -4.07
CA LYS A 33 8.46 -13.38 -5.12
C LYS A 33 8.04 -12.62 -6.36
N VAL A 34 7.99 -11.30 -6.32
CA VAL A 34 7.45 -10.51 -7.43
C VAL A 34 8.57 -9.81 -8.18
N LEU A 35 8.44 -9.75 -9.51
CA LEU A 35 9.39 -9.03 -10.34
C LEU A 35 9.25 -7.53 -10.10
N ILE A 36 10.39 -6.83 -10.16
CA ILE A 36 10.47 -5.37 -10.00
C ILE A 36 9.81 -4.91 -8.68
N PRO A 37 10.24 -5.46 -7.51
CA PRO A 37 9.60 -5.14 -6.23
C PRO A 37 9.74 -3.67 -5.82
N ARG A 38 10.67 -2.93 -6.41
CA ARG A 38 10.83 -1.48 -6.17
C ARG A 38 9.62 -0.66 -6.59
N MET A 39 8.69 -1.23 -7.36
CA MET A 39 7.43 -0.58 -7.72
C MET A 39 6.43 -0.52 -6.56
N LEU A 40 6.72 -1.26 -5.48
CA LEU A 40 5.89 -1.20 -4.29
C LEU A 40 5.94 0.20 -3.68
N SER A 41 4.79 0.71 -3.27
CA SER A 41 4.72 2.04 -2.66
C SER A 41 5.58 2.15 -1.40
N GLY A 42 5.48 1.17 -0.53
CA GLY A 42 6.31 1.09 0.67
C GLY A 42 5.80 1.92 1.83
N HIS A 43 6.58 1.91 2.91
CA HIS A 43 6.17 2.44 4.22
C HIS A 43 5.81 3.94 4.18
N LEU A 44 6.73 4.79 3.72
CA LEU A 44 6.49 6.24 3.75
C LEU A 44 5.36 6.67 2.84
N GLN A 45 5.37 6.20 1.61
CA GLN A 45 4.31 6.53 0.66
C GLN A 45 2.97 6.00 1.15
N GLY A 46 2.95 4.79 1.69
CA GLY A 46 1.73 4.19 2.23
C GLY A 46 1.16 4.99 3.39
N ARG A 47 1.99 5.43 4.32
CA ARG A 47 1.53 6.26 5.44
C ARG A 47 1.03 7.62 4.97
N THR A 48 1.66 8.20 3.96
CA THR A 48 1.20 9.45 3.34
C THR A 48 -0.17 9.28 2.70
N LEU A 49 -0.36 8.22 1.93
CA LEU A 49 -1.65 7.93 1.30
C LEU A 49 -2.74 7.67 2.34
N SER A 50 -2.42 6.95 3.40
CA SER A 50 -3.34 6.72 4.50
C SER A 50 -3.75 8.02 5.17
N MET A 51 -2.79 8.91 5.40
CA MET A 51 -3.06 10.22 5.99
C MET A 51 -4.03 11.04 5.12
N PHE A 52 -3.77 11.13 3.82
CA PHE A 52 -4.66 11.84 2.90
C PHE A 52 -6.06 11.23 2.89
N SER A 53 -6.14 9.91 2.86
CA SER A 53 -7.42 9.22 2.89
C SER A 53 -8.19 9.54 4.16
N LYS A 54 -7.53 9.51 5.31
CA LYS A 54 -8.17 9.85 6.59
C LYS A 54 -8.63 11.30 6.68
N MET A 55 -7.90 12.22 6.04
CA MET A 55 -8.28 13.63 5.98
C MET A 55 -9.51 13.84 5.12
N ILE A 56 -9.61 13.14 4.01
CA ILE A 56 -10.70 13.27 3.04
C ILE A 56 -11.94 12.47 3.46
N LYS A 57 -11.73 11.33 4.10
CA LYS A 57 -12.78 10.35 4.45
C LYS A 57 -13.63 9.98 3.23
N PRO A 58 -13.02 9.42 2.19
CA PRO A 58 -13.70 9.18 0.93
C PRO A 58 -14.72 8.06 1.06
N LYS A 59 -15.78 8.17 0.27
CA LYS A 59 -16.78 7.13 0.11
C LYS A 59 -16.41 6.17 -1.02
N ASN A 60 -15.78 6.72 -2.06
CA ASN A 60 -15.32 5.94 -3.20
C ASN A 60 -13.89 6.36 -3.54
N ILE A 61 -13.04 5.37 -3.78
CA ILE A 61 -11.67 5.57 -4.23
C ILE A 61 -11.48 4.82 -5.53
N LEU A 62 -10.84 5.46 -6.51
CA LEU A 62 -10.40 4.81 -7.72
C LEU A 62 -8.87 4.82 -7.76
N GLU A 63 -8.27 3.65 -7.87
CA GLU A 63 -6.83 3.49 -8.03
C GLU A 63 -6.55 2.85 -9.38
N ILE A 64 -5.61 3.41 -10.12
CA ILE A 64 -5.13 2.84 -11.37
C ILE A 64 -3.70 2.36 -11.14
N GLY A 65 -3.50 1.04 -11.25
CA GLY A 65 -2.24 0.39 -10.93
C GLY A 65 -2.28 -0.24 -9.54
N THR A 66 -2.82 -1.45 -9.44
CA THR A 66 -2.95 -2.19 -8.17
C THR A 66 -1.60 -2.71 -7.67
N TYR A 67 -0.79 -3.20 -8.58
CA TYR A 67 0.42 -3.95 -8.30
C TYR A 67 0.13 -5.08 -7.31
N THR A 68 0.75 -5.12 -6.14
CA THR A 68 0.46 -6.16 -5.13
C THR A 68 -0.56 -5.72 -4.08
N GLY A 69 -1.05 -4.49 -4.17
CA GLY A 69 -2.14 -3.99 -3.33
C GLY A 69 -1.75 -3.17 -2.12
N TYR A 70 -0.48 -2.84 -1.97
CA TYR A 70 0.01 -2.09 -0.81
C TYR A 70 -0.68 -0.71 -0.67
N SER A 71 -0.65 0.08 -1.72
CA SER A 71 -1.28 1.42 -1.71
C SER A 71 -2.79 1.33 -1.54
N ALA A 72 -3.43 0.34 -2.15
CA ALA A 72 -4.87 0.11 -1.99
C ALA A 72 -5.25 -0.10 -0.52
N ILE A 73 -4.50 -0.94 0.18
CA ILE A 73 -4.73 -1.19 1.60
C ILE A 73 -4.57 0.09 2.42
N CYS A 74 -3.52 0.87 2.14
CA CYS A 74 -3.29 2.13 2.84
C CYS A 74 -4.40 3.15 2.59
N LEU A 75 -4.87 3.26 1.35
CA LEU A 75 -5.96 4.16 0.99
C LEU A 75 -7.29 3.76 1.67
N CYS A 76 -7.51 2.47 1.85
CA CYS A 76 -8.72 1.99 2.50
C CYS A 76 -8.80 2.35 3.98
N GLU A 77 -7.69 2.68 4.63
CA GLU A 77 -7.68 3.04 6.04
C GLU A 77 -8.50 4.30 6.35
N GLY A 78 -8.74 5.16 5.38
CA GLY A 78 -9.55 6.37 5.54
C GLY A 78 -10.97 6.28 4.98
N LEU A 79 -11.36 5.14 4.40
CA LEU A 79 -12.69 4.98 3.83
C LEU A 79 -13.78 5.21 4.87
N GLU A 80 -14.88 5.86 4.45
CA GLU A 80 -16.09 5.92 5.26
C GLU A 80 -16.68 4.53 5.43
N GLU A 81 -17.50 4.37 6.45
CA GLU A 81 -18.30 3.16 6.63
C GLU A 81 -19.10 2.89 5.36
N ASN A 82 -19.04 1.65 4.87
CA ASN A 82 -19.64 1.24 3.59
C ASN A 82 -19.00 1.87 2.36
N GLY A 83 -17.85 2.52 2.49
CA GLY A 83 -17.08 3.02 1.37
C GLY A 83 -16.44 1.89 0.57
N LYS A 84 -16.05 2.18 -0.67
CA LYS A 84 -15.44 1.20 -1.56
C LYS A 84 -14.24 1.76 -2.29
N LEU A 85 -13.23 0.91 -2.43
CA LEU A 85 -12.08 1.18 -3.28
C LEU A 85 -12.18 0.29 -4.52
N HIS A 86 -12.02 0.92 -5.68
CA HIS A 86 -11.94 0.23 -6.97
C HIS A 86 -10.49 0.36 -7.47
N THR A 87 -9.83 -0.75 -7.69
CA THR A 87 -8.45 -0.75 -8.16
C THR A 87 -8.34 -1.56 -9.45
N ILE A 88 -7.57 -1.05 -10.40
CA ILE A 88 -7.46 -1.60 -11.75
C ILE A 88 -6.01 -1.89 -12.06
N ASP A 89 -5.74 -3.08 -12.59
CA ASP A 89 -4.43 -3.44 -13.10
C ASP A 89 -4.59 -4.38 -14.29
N ILE A 90 -3.67 -4.27 -15.26
CA ILE A 90 -3.68 -5.13 -16.43
C ILE A 90 -2.93 -6.44 -16.20
N ASN A 91 -2.13 -6.53 -15.13
CA ASN A 91 -1.32 -7.71 -14.86
C ASN A 91 -2.09 -8.74 -14.03
N GLU A 92 -2.62 -9.75 -14.70
CA GLU A 92 -3.40 -10.81 -14.05
C GLU A 92 -2.55 -11.68 -13.11
N GLU A 93 -1.24 -11.74 -13.32
CA GLU A 93 -0.35 -12.54 -12.47
C GLU A 93 -0.32 -12.07 -11.02
N LEU A 94 -0.64 -10.80 -10.78
CA LEU A 94 -0.63 -10.21 -9.45
C LEU A 94 -1.97 -10.35 -8.72
N LYS A 95 -2.99 -10.86 -9.38
CA LYS A 95 -4.34 -10.97 -8.81
C LYS A 95 -4.36 -11.86 -7.56
N GLU A 96 -3.63 -12.95 -7.57
CA GLU A 96 -3.63 -13.89 -6.45
C GLU A 96 -3.03 -13.27 -5.19
N ILE A 97 -1.86 -12.63 -5.31
CA ILE A 97 -1.20 -12.01 -4.17
C ILE A 97 -2.01 -10.81 -3.65
N SER A 98 -2.51 -9.95 -4.53
CA SER A 98 -3.30 -8.81 -4.10
C SER A 98 -4.59 -9.23 -3.39
N SER A 99 -5.31 -10.21 -3.94
CA SER A 99 -6.53 -10.73 -3.33
C SER A 99 -6.27 -11.34 -1.96
N LYS A 100 -5.17 -12.08 -1.82
CA LYS A 100 -4.76 -12.68 -0.55
C LYS A 100 -4.60 -11.62 0.54
N TYR A 101 -3.90 -10.53 0.23
CA TYR A 101 -3.64 -9.48 1.22
C TYR A 101 -4.84 -8.57 1.44
N PHE A 102 -5.70 -8.37 0.46
CA PHE A 102 -6.96 -7.67 0.67
C PHE A 102 -7.85 -8.43 1.68
N LYS A 103 -7.89 -9.74 1.60
CA LYS A 103 -8.62 -10.56 2.58
C LYS A 103 -8.02 -10.45 3.97
N LYS A 104 -6.69 -10.45 4.08
CA LYS A 104 -6.01 -10.31 5.38
C LYS A 104 -6.21 -8.93 6.00
N ALA A 105 -6.30 -7.92 5.18
CA ALA A 105 -6.50 -6.54 5.65
C ALA A 105 -7.96 -6.25 5.97
N ASN A 106 -8.84 -7.09 5.50
CA ASN A 106 -10.27 -6.96 5.58
C ASN A 106 -10.79 -5.92 4.60
#